data_85e544b0bc00c67cf878f1c8da54133a
#
_entry.id   85e544b0bc00c67cf878f1c8da54133a
#
_cell.length_a   1.000
_cell.length_b   1.000
_cell.length_c   1.000
_cell.angle_alpha   90.00
_cell.angle_beta   90.00
_cell.angle_gamma   90.00
#
_symmetry.space_group_name_H-M   'P 1'
#
loop_
_entity.id
_entity.type
_entity.pdbx_description
1 polymer ?
#
loop_
_entity_poly.entity_id
_entity_poly.type
_entity_poly.pdbx_seq_one_letter_code
_entity_poly.pdbx_strand_id
1 'polypeptide(L)'
;MKIILQAGITIGLISFALSGTAQRHRYTVTENKANNEIDIKIDGKLFTAYLYSDRLMKPVLYPITTANDDTITRGWPLAPRPLDHVDHPHHIGLWFNYESVNGLDFWNNSSAIAPEKKSHYGRIRHVHVDKITTGKDGATLQVSAFWENAAGKRLLKQQTKYVFAQLKNMRTIEMSVKLTALDKEVDFKDTKDGLIAIRMRTELEQPSTVREKYIDSSGHIATNKQTNQAVATGLYRSSAGVKGDAVWGSRAKWVALDGRLRNKDVSIVILDHPVNIGYPTYWHARGYGLFAANPLGQKVFSNGKEALNFSLKPGASAQFKYKVLITSPKHLTDQQITRAAQKFWNTKSF
;
A
#
# COMPACT_ATOMS: atom_id res chain seq x y z
N MET A 1 72.38 -47.61 1.79
CA MET A 1 71.90 -46.23 2.00
C MET A 1 70.80 -46.00 0.98
N LYS A 2 69.54 -46.13 1.40
CA LYS A 2 68.37 -45.97 0.51
C LYS A 2 67.81 -44.55 0.72
N ILE A 3 67.79 -43.75 -0.32
CA ILE A 3 67.22 -42.43 -0.33
C ILE A 3 65.74 -42.59 -0.75
N ILE A 4 64.81 -42.18 0.12
CA ILE A 4 63.38 -42.13 -0.15
C ILE A 4 63.05 -40.69 -0.59
N LEU A 5 62.61 -40.55 -1.85
CA LEU A 5 62.09 -39.28 -2.37
C LEU A 5 60.60 -39.16 -1.98
N GLN A 6 60.25 -38.19 -1.15
CA GLN A 6 58.84 -37.83 -0.94
C GLN A 6 58.39 -36.80 -1.95
N ALA A 7 57.39 -37.19 -2.78
CA ALA A 7 56.71 -36.28 -3.70
C ALA A 7 55.55 -35.59 -2.94
N GLY A 8 55.65 -34.30 -2.71
CA GLY A 8 54.55 -33.47 -2.15
C GLY A 8 53.54 -33.12 -3.25
N ILE A 9 52.30 -33.56 -3.10
CA ILE A 9 51.17 -33.16 -3.98
C ILE A 9 50.57 -31.90 -3.38
N THR A 10 50.75 -30.77 -4.07
CA THR A 10 50.11 -29.49 -3.70
C THR A 10 48.73 -29.47 -4.40
N ILE A 11 47.62 -29.64 -3.60
CA ILE A 11 46.26 -29.50 -4.09
C ILE A 11 45.91 -28.03 -4.10
N GLY A 12 45.92 -27.40 -5.25
CA GLY A 12 45.43 -26.02 -5.42
C GLY A 12 43.91 -25.96 -5.29
N LEU A 13 43.40 -25.36 -4.21
CA LEU A 13 41.99 -25.03 -4.07
C LEU A 13 41.62 -23.88 -5.00
N ILE A 14 40.97 -24.20 -6.14
CA ILE A 14 40.38 -23.22 -7.02
C ILE A 14 39.06 -22.79 -6.41
N SER A 15 39.06 -21.63 -5.72
CA SER A 15 37.84 -20.98 -5.24
C SER A 15 37.10 -20.38 -6.44
N PHE A 16 36.06 -21.05 -6.92
CA PHE A 16 35.08 -20.44 -7.84
C PHE A 16 34.28 -19.38 -7.08
N ALA A 17 34.64 -18.12 -7.22
CA ALA A 17 33.81 -17.02 -6.83
C ALA A 17 32.61 -16.98 -7.79
N LEU A 18 31.46 -17.54 -7.37
CA LEU A 18 30.18 -17.37 -8.03
C LEU A 18 29.77 -15.89 -7.86
N SER A 19 30.23 -15.06 -8.79
CA SER A 19 29.72 -13.68 -8.96
C SER A 19 28.27 -13.79 -9.42
N GLY A 20 27.34 -13.87 -8.47
CA GLY A 20 25.91 -13.77 -8.75
C GLY A 20 25.63 -12.39 -9.34
N THR A 21 25.54 -12.31 -10.67
CA THR A 21 25.05 -11.09 -11.34
C THR A 21 23.65 -10.80 -10.82
N ALA A 22 23.48 -9.69 -10.13
CA ALA A 22 22.16 -9.23 -9.72
C ALA A 22 21.30 -9.10 -10.99
N GLN A 23 20.19 -9.84 -11.04
CA GLN A 23 19.26 -9.80 -12.18
C GLN A 23 18.80 -8.35 -12.36
N ARG A 24 19.09 -7.77 -13.53
CA ARG A 24 18.65 -6.42 -13.89
C ARG A 24 17.24 -6.49 -14.45
N HIS A 25 16.32 -5.74 -13.86
CA HIS A 25 14.95 -5.61 -14.34
C HIS A 25 14.81 -4.40 -15.27
N ARG A 26 13.96 -4.54 -16.31
CA ARG A 26 13.58 -3.43 -17.18
C ARG A 26 12.28 -2.81 -16.68
N TYR A 27 12.34 -1.54 -16.32
CA TYR A 27 11.17 -0.77 -15.87
C TYR A 27 10.65 0.09 -17.01
N THR A 28 9.33 0.09 -17.21
CA THR A 28 8.65 1.03 -18.10
C THR A 28 7.52 1.72 -17.35
N VAL A 29 7.37 3.01 -17.59
CA VAL A 29 6.26 3.83 -17.08
C VAL A 29 5.63 4.50 -18.28
N THR A 30 4.37 4.17 -18.58
CA THR A 30 3.68 4.64 -19.79
C THR A 30 2.38 5.31 -19.39
N GLU A 31 2.24 6.59 -19.73
CA GLU A 31 1.00 7.35 -19.53
C GLU A 31 0.02 7.06 -20.68
N ASN A 32 -1.20 6.69 -20.33
CA ASN A 32 -2.36 6.59 -21.23
C ASN A 32 -3.39 7.65 -20.84
N LYS A 33 -3.26 8.84 -21.44
CA LYS A 33 -4.14 9.99 -21.13
C LYS A 33 -5.60 9.72 -21.48
N ALA A 34 -5.88 8.91 -22.50
CA ALA A 34 -7.26 8.58 -22.89
C ALA A 34 -8.00 7.82 -21.79
N ASN A 35 -7.30 7.00 -21.03
CA ASN A 35 -7.87 6.21 -19.93
C ASN A 35 -7.63 6.84 -18.54
N ASN A 36 -6.90 7.96 -18.45
CA ASN A 36 -6.48 8.56 -17.19
C ASN A 36 -5.73 7.56 -16.31
N GLU A 37 -4.72 6.92 -16.88
CA GLU A 37 -3.91 5.91 -16.20
C GLU A 37 -2.43 6.00 -16.59
N ILE A 38 -1.57 5.54 -15.69
CA ILE A 38 -0.13 5.40 -15.91
C ILE A 38 0.27 3.99 -15.51
N ASP A 39 0.65 3.20 -16.50
CA ASP A 39 1.13 1.82 -16.32
C ASP A 39 2.56 1.80 -15.80
N ILE A 40 2.82 1.00 -14.80
CA ILE A 40 4.15 0.65 -14.30
C ILE A 40 4.38 -0.83 -14.58
N LYS A 41 5.30 -1.14 -15.52
CA LYS A 41 5.65 -2.51 -15.90
C LYS A 41 7.08 -2.84 -15.51
N ILE A 42 7.30 -4.09 -15.11
CA ILE A 42 8.61 -4.68 -14.82
C ILE A 42 8.78 -5.88 -15.74
N ASP A 43 9.83 -5.87 -16.55
CA ASP A 43 10.11 -6.92 -17.59
C ASP A 43 8.90 -7.14 -18.54
N GLY A 44 8.21 -6.05 -18.90
CA GLY A 44 7.05 -6.07 -19.77
C GLY A 44 5.72 -6.47 -19.10
N LYS A 45 5.74 -6.93 -17.84
CA LYS A 45 4.57 -7.34 -17.07
C LYS A 45 4.06 -6.22 -16.18
N LEU A 46 2.74 -6.06 -16.09
CA LEU A 46 2.12 -5.02 -15.26
C LEU A 46 2.42 -5.29 -13.77
N PHE A 47 3.05 -4.34 -13.12
CA PHE A 47 3.18 -4.33 -11.66
C PHE A 47 1.98 -3.64 -11.03
N THR A 48 1.68 -2.43 -11.51
CA THR A 48 0.52 -1.65 -11.08
C THR A 48 0.24 -0.54 -12.10
N ALA A 49 -0.94 0.07 -12.02
CA ALA A 49 -1.24 1.32 -12.72
C ALA A 49 -1.66 2.40 -11.72
N TYR A 50 -1.23 3.63 -11.93
CA TYR A 50 -1.74 4.81 -11.24
C TYR A 50 -2.99 5.29 -11.98
N LEU A 51 -4.16 5.09 -11.35
CA LEU A 51 -5.46 5.45 -11.91
C LEU A 51 -5.91 6.79 -11.32
N TYR A 52 -6.29 7.73 -12.21
CA TYR A 52 -6.73 9.07 -11.82
C TYR A 52 -7.99 9.53 -12.59
N SER A 53 -8.80 8.57 -13.00
CA SER A 53 -10.06 8.81 -13.69
C SER A 53 -11.02 9.69 -12.89
N ASP A 54 -11.82 10.50 -13.58
CA ASP A 54 -12.86 11.33 -12.96
C ASP A 54 -13.97 10.55 -12.24
N ARG A 55 -14.08 9.25 -12.51
CA ARG A 55 -14.97 8.34 -11.77
C ARG A 55 -14.45 7.97 -10.39
N LEU A 56 -13.17 8.19 -10.12
CA LEU A 56 -12.54 7.94 -8.82
C LEU A 56 -12.55 9.20 -7.98
N MET A 57 -12.84 9.05 -6.68
CA MET A 57 -12.84 10.17 -5.74
C MET A 57 -11.43 10.50 -5.23
N LYS A 58 -10.46 9.67 -5.56
CA LYS A 58 -9.03 9.83 -5.26
C LYS A 58 -8.20 9.01 -6.23
N PRO A 59 -6.95 9.39 -6.53
CA PRO A 59 -6.03 8.54 -7.28
C PRO A 59 -5.67 7.28 -6.49
N VAL A 60 -5.47 6.17 -7.19
CA VAL A 60 -5.13 4.87 -6.59
C VAL A 60 -4.08 4.12 -7.41
N LEU A 61 -3.31 3.24 -6.79
CA LEU A 61 -2.52 2.22 -7.50
C LEU A 61 -3.34 0.92 -7.58
N TYR A 62 -3.72 0.51 -8.79
CA TYR A 62 -4.52 -0.68 -9.05
C TYR A 62 -4.33 -1.21 -10.49
N PRO A 63 -4.33 -2.54 -10.72
CA PRO A 63 -4.13 -3.58 -9.71
C PRO A 63 -2.70 -3.52 -9.14
N ILE A 64 -2.43 -4.28 -8.08
CA ILE A 64 -1.07 -4.52 -7.59
C ILE A 64 -0.79 -6.00 -7.68
N THR A 65 0.38 -6.37 -8.25
CA THR A 65 0.74 -7.78 -8.50
C THR A 65 2.03 -8.18 -7.80
N THR A 66 2.15 -9.47 -7.48
CA THR A 66 3.40 -10.10 -7.04
C THR A 66 4.38 -10.25 -8.22
N ALA A 67 5.63 -10.63 -7.95
CA ALA A 67 6.60 -10.95 -9.00
C ALA A 67 6.17 -12.17 -9.87
N ASN A 68 5.21 -12.97 -9.42
CA ASN A 68 4.61 -14.08 -10.16
C ASN A 68 3.30 -13.71 -10.86
N ASP A 69 3.00 -12.41 -10.99
CA ASP A 69 1.81 -11.85 -11.63
C ASP A 69 0.47 -12.17 -10.93
N ASP A 70 0.50 -12.66 -9.69
CA ASP A 70 -0.71 -12.84 -8.89
C ASP A 70 -1.16 -11.50 -8.31
N THR A 71 -2.40 -11.06 -8.61
CA THR A 71 -2.96 -9.82 -8.09
C THR A 71 -3.28 -9.96 -6.60
N ILE A 72 -2.82 -9.01 -5.78
CA ILE A 72 -3.07 -8.98 -4.32
C ILE A 72 -4.27 -8.10 -3.92
N THR A 73 -4.66 -7.15 -4.78
CA THR A 73 -5.76 -6.22 -4.50
C THR A 73 -7.11 -6.78 -4.92
N ARG A 74 -8.17 -6.41 -4.18
CA ARG A 74 -9.56 -6.71 -4.53
C ARG A 74 -9.93 -6.07 -5.87
N GLY A 75 -10.69 -6.80 -6.71
CA GLY A 75 -11.14 -6.29 -8.02
C GLY A 75 -12.36 -5.38 -7.94
N TRP A 76 -13.35 -5.73 -7.10
CA TRP A 76 -14.54 -4.91 -6.92
C TRP A 76 -14.22 -3.53 -6.29
N PRO A 77 -14.82 -2.42 -6.76
CA PRO A 77 -15.84 -2.32 -7.82
C PRO A 77 -15.31 -2.13 -9.25
N LEU A 78 -13.97 -1.98 -9.46
CA LEU A 78 -13.40 -1.60 -10.77
C LEU A 78 -13.40 -2.75 -11.78
N ALA A 79 -12.95 -3.93 -11.35
CA ALA A 79 -12.85 -5.13 -12.18
C ALA A 79 -13.27 -6.35 -11.34
N PRO A 80 -14.56 -6.53 -11.06
CA PRO A 80 -15.06 -7.58 -10.19
C PRO A 80 -14.63 -8.97 -10.65
N ARG A 81 -14.19 -9.78 -9.70
CA ARG A 81 -13.80 -11.18 -9.90
C ARG A 81 -14.62 -12.07 -8.97
N PRO A 82 -14.84 -13.34 -9.33
CA PRO A 82 -15.46 -14.31 -8.42
C PRO A 82 -14.79 -14.25 -7.04
N LEU A 83 -15.59 -14.31 -5.99
CA LEU A 83 -15.22 -14.22 -4.58
C LEU A 83 -14.77 -12.82 -4.10
N ASP A 84 -14.71 -11.79 -4.94
CA ASP A 84 -14.45 -10.44 -4.42
C ASP A 84 -15.54 -10.03 -3.42
N HIS A 85 -15.14 -9.58 -2.24
CA HIS A 85 -16.03 -9.11 -1.19
C HIS A 85 -16.71 -7.80 -1.61
N VAL A 86 -18.04 -7.74 -1.51
CA VAL A 86 -18.87 -6.60 -1.93
C VAL A 86 -19.23 -5.75 -0.71
N ASP A 87 -18.30 -4.88 -0.33
CA ASP A 87 -18.42 -3.92 0.74
C ASP A 87 -17.58 -2.68 0.44
N HIS A 88 -17.77 -1.56 1.14
CA HIS A 88 -16.89 -0.39 1.07
C HIS A 88 -16.42 -0.05 -0.37
N PRO A 89 -17.28 0.51 -1.24
CA PRO A 89 -16.94 0.78 -2.65
C PRO A 89 -15.79 1.79 -2.82
N HIS A 90 -15.45 2.52 -1.77
CA HIS A 90 -14.34 3.47 -1.71
C HIS A 90 -12.97 2.81 -1.42
N HIS A 91 -12.91 1.53 -1.02
CA HIS A 91 -11.67 0.79 -0.80
C HIS A 91 -11.15 0.17 -2.10
N ILE A 92 -10.27 0.88 -2.82
CA ILE A 92 -9.77 0.49 -4.15
C ILE A 92 -8.24 0.52 -4.16
N GLY A 93 -7.60 -0.62 -4.48
CA GLY A 93 -6.15 -0.70 -4.67
C GLY A 93 -5.34 -0.28 -3.44
N LEU A 94 -4.30 0.55 -3.68
CA LEU A 94 -3.54 1.29 -2.66
C LEU A 94 -3.82 2.77 -2.84
N TRP A 95 -4.16 3.45 -1.75
CA TRP A 95 -4.50 4.88 -1.77
C TRP A 95 -3.96 5.63 -0.54
N PHE A 96 -4.02 6.97 -0.64
CA PHE A 96 -3.69 7.90 0.45
C PHE A 96 -4.82 8.94 0.56
N ASN A 97 -5.50 8.99 1.69
CA ASN A 97 -6.53 10.00 2.01
C ASN A 97 -6.86 9.99 3.51
N TYR A 98 -7.84 10.81 3.94
CA TYR A 98 -8.27 10.91 5.33
C TYR A 98 -9.77 11.18 5.46
N GLU A 99 -10.39 10.71 6.53
CA GLU A 99 -11.85 10.84 6.73
C GLU A 99 -12.28 12.29 6.94
N SER A 100 -11.65 13.03 7.86
CA SER A 100 -12.14 14.35 8.25
C SER A 100 -11.08 15.43 8.05
N VAL A 101 -11.24 16.23 6.99
CA VAL A 101 -10.39 17.38 6.65
C VAL A 101 -11.26 18.60 6.51
N ASN A 102 -11.16 19.54 7.47
CA ASN A 102 -12.09 20.69 7.60
C ASN A 102 -13.57 20.26 7.56
N GLY A 103 -13.89 19.12 8.20
CA GLY A 103 -15.25 18.58 8.26
C GLY A 103 -15.74 17.86 7.00
N LEU A 104 -14.90 17.72 5.97
CA LEU A 104 -15.20 16.97 4.74
C LEU A 104 -14.62 15.56 4.82
N ASP A 105 -15.43 14.59 4.41
CA ASP A 105 -15.02 13.18 4.34
C ASP A 105 -14.39 12.85 2.98
N PHE A 106 -13.08 12.62 2.97
CA PHE A 106 -12.37 12.16 1.76
C PHE A 106 -12.21 10.65 1.73
N TRP A 107 -12.35 9.95 2.87
CA TRP A 107 -12.16 8.51 2.92
C TRP A 107 -13.34 7.74 2.36
N ASN A 108 -14.54 7.99 2.86
CA ASN A 108 -15.74 7.24 2.50
C ASN A 108 -16.35 7.67 1.15
N ASN A 109 -15.80 8.68 0.49
CA ASN A 109 -16.32 9.17 -0.78
C ASN A 109 -16.16 8.14 -1.90
N SER A 110 -17.25 7.91 -2.64
CA SER A 110 -17.32 7.03 -3.80
C SER A 110 -18.35 7.50 -4.79
N SER A 111 -18.37 6.89 -5.98
CA SER A 111 -19.44 7.14 -6.98
C SER A 111 -20.83 6.72 -6.51
N ALA A 112 -20.93 5.90 -5.47
CA ALA A 112 -22.20 5.45 -4.89
C ALA A 112 -22.84 6.46 -3.92
N ILE A 113 -22.16 7.59 -3.58
CA ILE A 113 -22.71 8.63 -2.72
C ILE A 113 -23.84 9.36 -3.46
N ALA A 114 -25.02 9.41 -2.82
CA ALA A 114 -26.18 10.08 -3.36
C ALA A 114 -25.91 11.59 -3.55
N PRO A 115 -26.44 12.23 -4.62
CA PRO A 115 -26.13 13.61 -4.99
C PRO A 115 -26.33 14.63 -3.86
N GLU A 116 -27.39 14.49 -3.06
CA GLU A 116 -27.74 15.38 -1.94
C GLU A 116 -26.74 15.33 -0.78
N LYS A 117 -25.96 14.23 -0.67
CA LYS A 117 -24.93 14.04 0.36
C LYS A 117 -23.55 14.50 -0.06
N LYS A 118 -23.32 14.76 -1.34
CA LYS A 118 -21.97 15.06 -1.88
C LYS A 118 -21.31 16.28 -1.24
N SER A 119 -22.09 17.23 -0.74
CA SER A 119 -21.57 18.43 -0.06
C SER A 119 -20.76 18.13 1.21
N HIS A 120 -20.95 16.95 1.83
CA HIS A 120 -20.22 16.50 3.01
C HIS A 120 -18.90 15.79 2.68
N TYR A 121 -18.62 15.58 1.38
CA TYR A 121 -17.47 14.82 0.92
C TYR A 121 -16.46 15.68 0.17
N GLY A 122 -15.19 15.33 0.31
CA GLY A 122 -14.11 15.88 -0.48
C GLY A 122 -13.65 14.91 -1.54
N ARG A 123 -12.91 15.42 -2.53
CA ARG A 123 -12.28 14.66 -3.60
C ARG A 123 -10.81 15.02 -3.74
N ILE A 124 -9.98 14.04 -4.06
CA ILE A 124 -8.58 14.27 -4.42
C ILE A 124 -8.47 14.16 -5.94
N ARG A 125 -8.21 15.29 -6.60
CA ARG A 125 -8.15 15.37 -8.06
C ARG A 125 -6.70 15.47 -8.53
N HIS A 126 -6.28 14.52 -9.35
CA HIS A 126 -4.99 14.58 -10.07
C HIS A 126 -4.96 15.81 -10.98
N VAL A 127 -3.80 16.45 -11.07
CA VAL A 127 -3.61 17.66 -11.89
C VAL A 127 -2.46 17.49 -12.88
N HIS A 128 -1.34 16.91 -12.42
CA HIS A 128 -0.12 16.92 -13.21
C HIS A 128 0.78 15.71 -12.91
N VAL A 129 1.41 15.21 -13.96
CA VAL A 129 2.55 14.29 -13.85
C VAL A 129 3.81 15.15 -13.81
N ASP A 130 4.41 15.28 -12.62
CA ASP A 130 5.55 16.17 -12.41
C ASP A 130 6.84 15.58 -12.99
N LYS A 131 7.05 14.26 -12.83
CA LYS A 131 8.25 13.58 -13.30
C LYS A 131 8.06 12.08 -13.44
N ILE A 132 8.60 11.52 -14.51
CA ILE A 132 8.79 10.07 -14.71
C ILE A 132 10.28 9.82 -14.93
N THR A 133 10.84 8.84 -14.22
CA THR A 133 12.19 8.33 -14.47
C THR A 133 12.22 6.82 -14.36
N THR A 134 13.00 6.19 -15.22
CA THR A 134 13.28 4.75 -15.17
C THR A 134 14.79 4.54 -15.15
N GLY A 135 15.24 3.56 -14.39
CA GLY A 135 16.65 3.23 -14.24
C GLY A 135 16.85 1.75 -13.96
N LYS A 136 18.10 1.34 -13.75
CA LYS A 136 18.46 -0.06 -13.45
C LYS A 136 17.89 -0.58 -12.13
N ASP A 137 17.63 0.32 -11.17
CA ASP A 137 17.25 -0.04 -9.80
C ASP A 137 15.76 0.21 -9.51
N GLY A 138 15.00 0.76 -10.49
CA GLY A 138 13.59 1.03 -10.34
C GLY A 138 13.02 2.09 -11.27
N ALA A 139 11.74 2.39 -11.05
CA ALA A 139 11.03 3.48 -11.70
C ALA A 139 10.51 4.48 -10.66
N THR A 140 10.45 5.75 -11.03
CA THR A 140 9.88 6.82 -10.21
C THR A 140 8.76 7.50 -10.97
N LEU A 141 7.63 7.71 -10.30
CA LEU A 141 6.52 8.54 -10.75
C LEU A 141 6.28 9.63 -9.70
N GLN A 142 6.30 10.90 -10.12
CA GLN A 142 5.92 12.02 -9.28
C GLN A 142 4.68 12.69 -9.86
N VAL A 143 3.69 12.95 -9.02
CA VAL A 143 2.41 13.52 -9.40
C VAL A 143 1.96 14.58 -8.41
N SER A 144 1.17 15.54 -8.90
CA SER A 144 0.50 16.56 -8.11
C SER A 144 -1.02 16.41 -8.18
N ALA A 145 -1.70 16.63 -7.07
CA ALA A 145 -3.15 16.60 -6.92
C ALA A 145 -3.63 17.70 -5.97
N PHE A 146 -4.92 18.03 -6.03
CA PHE A 146 -5.57 18.89 -5.04
C PHE A 146 -6.66 18.14 -4.29
N TRP A 147 -6.76 18.40 -2.98
CA TRP A 147 -7.89 18.01 -2.17
C TRP A 147 -8.93 19.14 -2.26
N GLU A 148 -10.11 18.80 -2.74
CA GLU A 148 -11.14 19.76 -3.10
C GLU A 148 -12.48 19.39 -2.45
N ASN A 149 -13.29 20.40 -2.10
CA ASN A 149 -14.68 20.17 -1.72
C ASN A 149 -15.56 19.89 -2.96
N ALA A 150 -16.84 19.59 -2.74
CA ALA A 150 -17.78 19.29 -3.84
C ALA A 150 -17.93 20.43 -4.87
N ALA A 151 -17.69 21.68 -4.47
CA ALA A 151 -17.74 22.87 -5.35
C ALA A 151 -16.39 23.13 -6.07
N GLY A 152 -15.39 22.25 -5.91
CA GLY A 152 -14.08 22.41 -6.53
C GLY A 152 -13.14 23.39 -5.82
N LYS A 153 -13.50 23.88 -4.61
CA LYS A 153 -12.60 24.73 -3.82
C LYS A 153 -11.48 23.87 -3.25
N ARG A 154 -10.24 24.28 -3.53
CA ARG A 154 -9.02 23.59 -3.10
C ARG A 154 -8.68 23.93 -1.65
N LEU A 155 -8.33 22.91 -0.87
CA LEU A 155 -7.89 23.00 0.51
C LEU A 155 -6.40 22.71 0.65
N LEU A 156 -5.95 21.59 0.01
CA LEU A 156 -4.57 21.11 0.10
C LEU A 156 -4.01 20.84 -1.31
N LYS A 157 -2.73 21.13 -1.47
CA LYS A 157 -1.91 20.56 -2.55
C LYS A 157 -1.25 19.28 -2.02
N GLN A 158 -1.38 18.20 -2.77
CA GLN A 158 -0.68 16.95 -2.54
C GLN A 158 0.37 16.74 -3.64
N GLN A 159 1.61 16.49 -3.24
CA GLN A 159 2.67 16.01 -4.12
C GLN A 159 3.06 14.61 -3.68
N THR A 160 3.01 13.65 -4.59
CA THR A 160 3.32 12.26 -4.29
C THR A 160 4.44 11.76 -5.17
N LYS A 161 5.46 11.17 -4.54
CA LYS A 161 6.54 10.45 -5.22
C LYS A 161 6.40 8.96 -4.92
N TYR A 162 6.21 8.19 -5.97
CA TYR A 162 6.28 6.73 -5.92
C TYR A 162 7.63 6.26 -6.45
N VAL A 163 8.22 5.26 -5.79
CA VAL A 163 9.38 4.53 -6.30
C VAL A 163 9.03 3.05 -6.34
N PHE A 164 9.09 2.47 -7.54
CA PHE A 164 8.78 1.08 -7.82
C PHE A 164 10.06 0.31 -8.07
N ALA A 165 10.26 -0.80 -7.38
CA ALA A 165 11.42 -1.64 -7.57
C ALA A 165 11.10 -3.13 -7.41
N GLN A 166 11.95 -3.98 -7.94
CA GLN A 166 11.91 -5.42 -7.73
C GLN A 166 13.32 -5.92 -7.41
N LEU A 167 13.43 -6.73 -6.38
CA LEU A 167 14.65 -7.44 -6.03
C LEU A 167 14.30 -8.93 -5.85
N LYS A 168 14.76 -9.77 -6.78
CA LYS A 168 14.34 -11.18 -6.83
C LYS A 168 12.81 -11.27 -6.86
N ASN A 169 12.22 -12.00 -5.92
CA ASN A 169 10.78 -12.22 -5.80
C ASN A 169 10.04 -11.14 -4.97
N MET A 170 10.71 -10.06 -4.61
CA MET A 170 10.12 -8.97 -3.83
C MET A 170 9.92 -7.73 -4.69
N ARG A 171 8.68 -7.34 -4.91
CA ARG A 171 8.29 -6.03 -5.46
C ARG A 171 8.10 -5.03 -4.33
N THR A 172 8.43 -3.77 -4.56
CA THR A 172 8.29 -2.72 -3.56
C THR A 172 7.67 -1.47 -4.16
N ILE A 173 6.84 -0.79 -3.35
CA ILE A 173 6.31 0.54 -3.62
C ILE A 173 6.71 1.43 -2.45
N GLU A 174 7.60 2.39 -2.69
CA GLU A 174 7.86 3.46 -1.73
C GLU A 174 6.97 4.64 -2.10
N MET A 175 6.25 5.19 -1.13
CA MET A 175 5.37 6.33 -1.32
C MET A 175 5.76 7.43 -0.35
N SER A 176 6.14 8.60 -0.89
CA SER A 176 6.38 9.82 -0.13
C SER A 176 5.34 10.85 -0.54
N VAL A 177 4.60 11.39 0.43
CA VAL A 177 3.53 12.36 0.23
C VAL A 177 3.89 13.64 0.96
N LYS A 178 3.80 14.79 0.27
CA LYS A 178 3.83 16.12 0.87
C LYS A 178 2.45 16.74 0.73
N LEU A 179 1.82 17.09 1.86
CA LEU A 179 0.59 17.87 1.92
C LEU A 179 0.94 19.30 2.26
N THR A 180 0.39 20.27 1.53
CA THR A 180 0.56 21.71 1.78
C THR A 180 -0.80 22.36 1.89
N ALA A 181 -1.11 23.00 3.01
CA ALA A 181 -2.31 23.82 3.14
C ALA A 181 -2.20 25.06 2.23
N LEU A 182 -3.29 25.40 1.55
CA LEU A 182 -3.31 26.56 0.66
C LEU A 182 -3.62 27.84 1.43
N ASP A 183 -4.72 28.50 1.12
CA ASP A 183 -5.04 29.85 1.60
C ASP A 183 -5.57 29.90 3.05
N LYS A 184 -6.00 28.76 3.59
CA LYS A 184 -6.59 28.64 4.93
C LYS A 184 -5.94 27.51 5.71
N GLU A 185 -6.06 27.59 7.03
CA GLU A 185 -5.73 26.49 7.92
C GLU A 185 -6.57 25.26 7.60
N VAL A 186 -5.93 24.09 7.64
CA VAL A 186 -6.55 22.80 7.38
C VAL A 186 -6.42 21.92 8.61
N ASP A 187 -7.57 21.59 9.20
CA ASP A 187 -7.68 20.73 10.37
C ASP A 187 -7.99 19.30 9.97
N PHE A 188 -7.26 18.37 10.57
CA PHE A 188 -7.49 16.93 10.46
C PHE A 188 -8.06 16.46 11.80
N LYS A 189 -9.38 16.28 11.86
CA LYS A 189 -10.02 15.76 13.05
C LYS A 189 -9.53 14.34 13.31
N ASP A 190 -9.20 14.04 14.56
CA ASP A 190 -8.72 12.72 14.97
C ASP A 190 -9.81 11.64 14.75
N THR A 191 -9.66 10.81 13.73
CA THR A 191 -10.61 9.76 13.32
C THR A 191 -9.85 8.48 12.97
N LYS A 192 -10.58 7.34 12.92
CA LYS A 192 -9.96 6.03 12.61
C LYS A 192 -9.57 5.84 11.13
N ASP A 193 -10.25 6.52 10.19
CA ASP A 193 -10.16 6.24 8.77
C ASP A 193 -9.10 7.13 8.08
N GLY A 194 -7.93 6.56 7.88
CA GLY A 194 -6.73 7.17 7.30
C GLY A 194 -5.56 6.19 7.36
N LEU A 195 -4.40 6.50 6.90
CA LEU A 195 -3.96 7.56 5.99
C LEU A 195 -3.53 6.94 4.65
N ILE A 196 -2.64 5.91 4.72
CA ILE A 196 -2.34 4.99 3.61
C ILE A 196 -3.09 3.68 3.82
N ALA A 197 -3.67 3.14 2.77
CA ALA A 197 -4.39 1.87 2.84
C ALA A 197 -4.31 1.04 1.56
N ILE A 198 -4.43 -0.28 1.73
CA ILE A 198 -4.58 -1.25 0.65
C ILE A 198 -5.83 -2.08 0.94
N ARG A 199 -6.67 -2.31 -0.10
CA ARG A 199 -7.75 -3.29 0.00
C ARG A 199 -7.31 -4.60 -0.63
N MET A 200 -7.24 -5.62 0.19
CA MET A 200 -6.82 -6.95 -0.20
C MET A 200 -7.95 -7.76 -0.83
N ARG A 201 -7.61 -8.72 -1.69
CA ARG A 201 -8.54 -9.72 -2.21
C ARG A 201 -8.94 -10.73 -1.13
N THR A 202 -10.05 -11.42 -1.33
CA THR A 202 -10.67 -12.27 -0.31
C THR A 202 -9.78 -13.38 0.20
N GLU A 203 -8.94 -13.99 -0.63
CA GLU A 203 -8.01 -15.04 -0.19
C GLU A 203 -6.94 -14.53 0.80
N LEU A 204 -6.72 -13.21 0.85
CA LEU A 204 -5.84 -12.54 1.79
C LEU A 204 -6.60 -11.87 2.96
N GLU A 205 -7.92 -12.03 3.05
CA GLU A 205 -8.69 -11.68 4.25
C GLU A 205 -8.39 -12.69 5.37
N GLN A 206 -8.68 -12.33 6.61
CA GLN A 206 -8.69 -13.31 7.70
C GLN A 206 -9.94 -14.20 7.59
N PRO A 207 -9.84 -15.51 7.87
CA PRO A 207 -10.99 -16.41 7.91
C PRO A 207 -12.06 -15.88 8.86
N SER A 208 -13.31 -15.80 8.40
CA SER A 208 -14.44 -15.26 9.18
C SER A 208 -15.69 -16.11 9.00
N THR A 209 -16.44 -16.29 10.10
CA THR A 209 -17.77 -16.91 10.12
C THR A 209 -18.89 -15.92 9.79
N VAL A 210 -18.58 -14.62 9.71
CA VAL A 210 -19.55 -13.60 9.33
C VAL A 210 -19.95 -13.77 7.88
N ARG A 211 -21.25 -13.78 7.62
CA ARG A 211 -21.80 -13.96 6.28
C ARG A 211 -21.94 -12.60 5.59
N GLU A 212 -21.26 -12.43 4.47
CA GLU A 212 -21.24 -11.21 3.67
C GLU A 212 -21.59 -11.49 2.20
N LYS A 213 -21.70 -10.44 1.40
CA LYS A 213 -21.92 -10.53 -0.05
C LYS A 213 -20.59 -10.58 -0.78
N TYR A 214 -20.55 -11.44 -1.79
CA TYR A 214 -19.40 -11.63 -2.68
C TYR A 214 -19.85 -11.61 -4.14
N ILE A 215 -18.92 -11.47 -5.06
CA ILE A 215 -19.15 -11.69 -6.48
C ILE A 215 -19.23 -13.19 -6.74
N ASP A 216 -20.25 -13.61 -7.44
CA ASP A 216 -20.46 -15.02 -7.82
C ASP A 216 -19.58 -15.44 -9.03
N SER A 217 -19.69 -16.70 -9.44
CA SER A 217 -18.93 -17.24 -10.58
C SER A 217 -19.30 -16.62 -11.92
N SER A 218 -20.47 -15.97 -12.03
CA SER A 218 -20.96 -15.28 -13.23
C SER A 218 -20.55 -13.81 -13.27
N GLY A 219 -19.83 -13.32 -12.24
CA GLY A 219 -19.37 -11.93 -12.15
C GLY A 219 -20.41 -10.96 -11.58
N HIS A 220 -21.51 -11.45 -11.00
CA HIS A 220 -22.56 -10.63 -10.40
C HIS A 220 -22.48 -10.66 -8.87
N ILE A 221 -23.11 -9.68 -8.23
CA ILE A 221 -23.26 -9.70 -6.76
C ILE A 221 -24.18 -10.85 -6.37
N ALA A 222 -23.67 -11.80 -5.57
CA ALA A 222 -24.44 -12.95 -5.11
C ALA A 222 -25.67 -12.52 -4.32
N THR A 223 -26.80 -13.16 -4.57
CA THR A 223 -28.06 -12.93 -3.83
C THR A 223 -27.91 -13.38 -2.37
N ASN A 224 -27.25 -14.52 -2.14
CA ASN A 224 -27.04 -15.09 -0.82
C ASN A 224 -25.71 -14.63 -0.21
N LYS A 225 -25.74 -14.33 1.08
CA LYS A 225 -24.53 -14.09 1.87
C LYS A 225 -23.81 -15.40 2.18
N GLN A 226 -22.47 -15.38 2.15
CA GLN A 226 -21.62 -16.54 2.49
C GLN A 226 -20.45 -16.12 3.36
N THR A 227 -19.72 -17.08 3.94
CA THR A 227 -18.48 -16.84 4.69
C THR A 227 -17.28 -16.93 3.75
N ASN A 228 -16.13 -16.39 4.17
CA ASN A 228 -14.87 -16.51 3.43
C ASN A 228 -13.98 -17.66 3.95
N GLN A 229 -14.42 -18.44 4.96
CA GLN A 229 -13.60 -19.45 5.64
C GLN A 229 -12.92 -20.46 4.72
N ALA A 230 -13.57 -20.85 3.63
CA ALA A 230 -13.03 -21.85 2.71
C ALA A 230 -11.85 -21.34 1.86
N VAL A 231 -11.72 -20.01 1.72
CA VAL A 231 -10.75 -19.40 0.78
C VAL A 231 -9.79 -18.41 1.45
N ALA A 232 -10.20 -17.76 2.53
CA ALA A 232 -9.39 -16.77 3.24
C ALA A 232 -8.26 -17.44 4.03
N THR A 233 -7.06 -16.89 3.93
CA THR A 233 -5.85 -17.41 4.58
C THR A 233 -5.03 -16.33 5.26
N GLY A 234 -5.48 -15.07 5.21
CA GLY A 234 -4.75 -13.92 5.71
C GLY A 234 -4.60 -13.94 7.23
N LEU A 235 -3.43 -13.49 7.70
CA LEU A 235 -3.15 -13.25 9.11
C LEU A 235 -2.25 -12.04 9.28
N TYR A 236 -2.72 -11.04 10.00
CA TYR A 236 -1.90 -9.89 10.37
C TYR A 236 -0.91 -10.24 11.49
N ARG A 237 0.30 -9.67 11.42
CA ARG A 237 1.27 -9.64 12.52
C ARG A 237 2.07 -8.33 12.48
N SER A 238 2.49 -7.84 13.65
CA SER A 238 3.15 -6.55 13.78
C SER A 238 4.56 -6.66 14.38
N SER A 239 5.35 -5.59 14.23
CA SER A 239 6.67 -5.47 14.88
C SER A 239 6.61 -5.44 16.41
N ALA A 240 5.43 -5.28 16.98
CA ALA A 240 5.17 -5.35 18.42
C ALA A 240 4.73 -6.75 18.90
N GLY A 241 4.75 -7.76 18.02
CA GLY A 241 4.34 -9.13 18.35
C GLY A 241 2.83 -9.36 18.36
N VAL A 242 2.01 -8.34 18.06
CA VAL A 242 0.55 -8.43 18.01
C VAL A 242 0.11 -9.13 16.72
N LYS A 243 -0.93 -9.97 16.78
CA LYS A 243 -1.43 -10.75 15.63
C LYS A 243 -2.95 -10.66 15.48
N GLY A 244 -3.43 -10.97 14.27
CA GLY A 244 -4.86 -11.04 13.94
C GLY A 244 -5.57 -9.72 14.14
N ASP A 245 -6.82 -9.78 14.61
CA ASP A 245 -7.66 -8.59 14.82
C ASP A 245 -7.14 -7.64 15.90
N ALA A 246 -6.30 -8.12 16.83
CA ALA A 246 -5.68 -7.29 17.85
C ALA A 246 -4.65 -6.28 17.28
N VAL A 247 -4.27 -6.42 16.01
CA VAL A 247 -3.44 -5.42 15.30
C VAL A 247 -4.21 -4.10 15.11
N TRP A 248 -5.55 -4.15 15.01
CA TRP A 248 -6.36 -2.94 14.98
C TRP A 248 -6.16 -2.11 16.26
N GLY A 249 -5.89 -0.82 16.11
CA GLY A 249 -5.66 0.10 17.23
C GLY A 249 -4.35 -0.14 17.99
N SER A 250 -3.46 -1.04 17.52
CA SER A 250 -2.12 -1.19 18.08
C SER A 250 -1.12 -0.24 17.40
N ARG A 251 -0.01 0.06 18.08
CA ARG A 251 1.12 0.83 17.51
C ARG A 251 2.25 -0.12 17.13
N ALA A 252 2.80 0.04 15.93
CA ALA A 252 3.93 -0.76 15.48
C ALA A 252 4.70 -0.05 14.35
N LYS A 253 5.99 -0.37 14.23
CA LYS A 253 6.87 0.18 13.18
C LYS A 253 6.57 -0.38 11.80
N TRP A 254 5.98 -1.56 11.75
CA TRP A 254 5.51 -2.24 10.56
C TRP A 254 4.43 -3.26 10.93
N VAL A 255 3.58 -3.55 9.97
CA VAL A 255 2.65 -4.69 10.00
C VAL A 255 2.81 -5.48 8.72
N ALA A 256 2.73 -6.79 8.82
CA ALA A 256 2.69 -7.74 7.73
C ALA A 256 1.33 -8.44 7.69
N LEU A 257 0.83 -8.66 6.50
CA LEU A 257 -0.26 -9.58 6.20
C LEU A 257 0.34 -10.76 5.45
N ASP A 258 0.34 -11.93 6.06
CA ASP A 258 0.73 -13.19 5.46
C ASP A 258 -0.50 -13.97 5.03
N GLY A 259 -0.43 -14.64 3.89
CA GLY A 259 -1.52 -15.46 3.36
C GLY A 259 -1.06 -16.30 2.19
N ARG A 260 -2.00 -16.88 1.45
CA ARG A 260 -1.71 -17.72 0.29
C ARG A 260 -2.54 -17.33 -0.92
N LEU A 261 -1.91 -17.31 -2.09
CA LEU A 261 -2.57 -17.14 -3.38
C LEU A 261 -2.16 -18.30 -4.30
N ARG A 262 -3.15 -19.00 -4.88
CA ARG A 262 -2.89 -20.14 -5.77
C ARG A 262 -1.86 -21.13 -5.18
N ASN A 263 -2.02 -21.47 -3.92
CA ASN A 263 -1.12 -22.36 -3.15
C ASN A 263 0.33 -21.85 -2.96
N LYS A 264 0.60 -20.56 -3.21
CA LYS A 264 1.88 -19.92 -2.94
C LYS A 264 1.75 -18.98 -1.73
N ASP A 265 2.74 -19.02 -0.86
CA ASP A 265 2.80 -18.08 0.25
C ASP A 265 3.01 -16.65 -0.25
N VAL A 266 2.37 -15.68 0.38
CA VAL A 266 2.47 -14.26 0.04
C VAL A 266 2.59 -13.46 1.34
N SER A 267 3.55 -12.52 1.39
CA SER A 267 3.59 -11.48 2.41
C SER A 267 3.41 -10.12 1.78
N ILE A 268 2.51 -9.31 2.35
CA ILE A 268 2.38 -7.89 2.08
C ILE A 268 2.72 -7.15 3.38
N VAL A 269 3.70 -6.24 3.32
CA VAL A 269 4.15 -5.50 4.50
C VAL A 269 4.04 -4.02 4.23
N ILE A 270 3.47 -3.25 5.17
CA ILE A 270 3.58 -1.80 5.17
C ILE A 270 4.58 -1.40 6.26
N LEU A 271 5.62 -0.68 5.85
CA LEU A 271 6.61 -0.09 6.75
C LEU A 271 6.24 1.37 7.00
N ASP A 272 6.15 1.75 8.27
CA ASP A 272 6.08 3.15 8.70
C ASP A 272 7.48 3.76 8.72
N HIS A 273 7.58 5.10 8.67
CA HIS A 273 8.86 5.80 8.65
C HIS A 273 8.98 6.79 9.81
N PRO A 274 10.16 6.89 10.47
CA PRO A 274 10.37 7.80 11.62
C PRO A 274 10.10 9.29 11.33
N VAL A 275 10.09 9.72 10.07
CA VAL A 275 9.74 11.09 9.68
C VAL A 275 8.24 11.37 9.81
N ASN A 276 7.41 10.35 9.87
CA ASN A 276 5.97 10.51 9.97
C ASN A 276 5.58 11.04 11.36
N ILE A 277 4.70 12.04 11.37
CA ILE A 277 4.10 12.49 12.62
C ILE A 277 3.37 11.31 13.27
N GLY A 278 3.46 11.18 14.60
CA GLY A 278 2.84 10.08 15.33
C GLY A 278 3.52 8.71 15.18
N TYR A 279 4.79 8.67 14.67
CA TYR A 279 5.57 7.42 14.60
C TYR A 279 5.86 6.82 16.00
N PRO A 280 5.81 5.49 16.19
CA PRO A 280 5.23 4.51 15.27
C PRO A 280 3.72 4.66 15.18
N THR A 281 3.19 4.46 13.96
CA THR A 281 1.78 4.69 13.64
C THR A 281 0.82 3.74 14.37
N TYR A 282 -0.44 4.15 14.48
CA TYR A 282 -1.55 3.24 14.76
C TYR A 282 -1.99 2.51 13.49
N TRP A 283 -2.47 1.27 13.64
CA TRP A 283 -2.87 0.42 12.53
C TRP A 283 -4.38 0.24 12.47
N HIS A 284 -4.95 0.51 11.30
CA HIS A 284 -6.33 0.20 10.96
C HIS A 284 -6.37 -1.04 10.06
N ALA A 285 -5.93 -2.18 10.61
CA ALA A 285 -5.96 -3.48 9.95
C ALA A 285 -7.23 -4.23 10.34
N ARG A 286 -8.02 -4.65 9.35
CA ARG A 286 -9.31 -5.30 9.56
C ARG A 286 -9.36 -6.64 8.86
N GLY A 287 -9.92 -7.66 9.51
CA GLY A 287 -10.01 -9.02 8.99
C GLY A 287 -10.63 -9.13 7.59
N TYR A 288 -11.52 -8.21 7.22
CA TYR A 288 -12.11 -8.13 5.87
C TYR A 288 -11.18 -7.56 4.78
N GLY A 289 -9.87 -7.52 5.04
CA GLY A 289 -8.85 -7.15 4.04
C GLY A 289 -8.58 -5.65 3.90
N LEU A 290 -9.03 -4.79 4.82
CA LEU A 290 -8.52 -3.41 4.93
C LEU A 290 -7.19 -3.43 5.68
N PHE A 291 -6.13 -2.97 5.01
CA PHE A 291 -4.79 -2.88 5.59
C PHE A 291 -4.31 -1.42 5.53
N ALA A 292 -4.46 -0.70 6.64
CA ALA A 292 -4.17 0.73 6.70
C ALA A 292 -3.29 1.11 7.89
N ALA A 293 -2.50 2.19 7.71
CA ALA A 293 -1.69 2.85 8.72
C ALA A 293 -2.19 4.29 8.91
N ASN A 294 -2.57 4.65 10.14
CA ASN A 294 -3.14 5.95 10.45
C ASN A 294 -2.43 6.63 11.64
N PRO A 295 -1.49 7.53 11.42
CA PRO A 295 -0.82 8.25 12.49
C PRO A 295 -1.68 9.36 13.13
N LEU A 296 -2.78 9.78 12.48
CA LEU A 296 -3.60 10.90 12.90
C LEU A 296 -4.82 10.50 13.74
N GLY A 297 -5.11 9.19 13.86
CA GLY A 297 -6.26 8.66 14.61
C GLY A 297 -5.97 8.32 16.08
N GLN A 298 -5.07 9.04 16.73
CA GLN A 298 -4.55 8.68 18.06
C GLN A 298 -5.65 8.64 19.12
N LYS A 299 -6.58 9.60 19.10
CA LYS A 299 -7.67 9.66 20.06
C LYS A 299 -8.60 8.45 19.99
N VAL A 300 -8.94 8.04 18.77
CA VAL A 300 -9.83 6.89 18.56
C VAL A 300 -9.13 5.59 18.96
N PHE A 301 -7.91 5.37 18.49
CA PHE A 301 -7.19 4.12 18.74
C PHE A 301 -6.72 3.94 20.18
N SER A 302 -6.48 5.05 20.91
CA SER A 302 -6.07 5.03 22.31
C SER A 302 -7.25 5.08 23.29
N ASN A 303 -8.50 5.03 22.80
CA ASN A 303 -9.71 5.26 23.62
C ASN A 303 -9.65 6.59 24.39
N GLY A 304 -9.20 7.65 23.72
CA GLY A 304 -9.16 9.02 24.26
C GLY A 304 -7.93 9.36 25.11
N LYS A 305 -6.99 8.41 25.29
CA LYS A 305 -5.77 8.64 26.11
C LYS A 305 -4.75 9.54 25.42
N GLU A 306 -4.69 9.50 24.11
CA GLU A 306 -3.83 10.32 23.25
C GLU A 306 -4.68 11.11 22.25
N ALA A 307 -4.20 12.28 21.84
CA ALA A 307 -4.80 13.06 20.75
C ALA A 307 -3.71 13.86 20.04
N LEU A 308 -3.71 13.84 18.72
CA LEU A 308 -2.71 14.59 17.96
C LEU A 308 -3.19 15.99 17.60
N ASN A 309 -4.50 16.17 17.33
CA ASN A 309 -5.10 17.44 16.90
C ASN A 309 -4.30 18.09 15.76
N PHE A 310 -4.05 17.33 14.71
CA PHE A 310 -3.16 17.74 13.63
C PHE A 310 -3.81 18.82 12.77
N SER A 311 -3.11 19.94 12.57
CA SER A 311 -3.50 20.97 11.62
C SER A 311 -2.31 21.49 10.82
N LEU A 312 -2.59 22.13 9.69
CA LEU A 312 -1.63 22.83 8.85
C LEU A 312 -2.07 24.29 8.66
N LYS A 313 -1.26 25.21 9.13
CA LYS A 313 -1.45 26.66 8.87
C LYS A 313 -1.30 26.94 7.36
N PRO A 314 -1.87 28.06 6.84
CA PRO A 314 -1.70 28.45 5.44
C PRO A 314 -0.24 28.41 5.00
N GLY A 315 0.05 27.75 3.89
CA GLY A 315 1.40 27.54 3.35
C GLY A 315 2.24 26.48 4.06
N ALA A 316 1.84 26.00 5.23
CA ALA A 316 2.56 24.95 5.95
C ALA A 316 2.40 23.60 5.27
N SER A 317 3.41 22.73 5.44
CA SER A 317 3.46 21.40 4.83
C SER A 317 3.76 20.34 5.86
N ALA A 318 3.23 19.13 5.64
CA ALA A 318 3.63 17.90 6.30
C ALA A 318 4.05 16.85 5.29
N GLN A 319 4.94 15.95 5.73
CA GLN A 319 5.40 14.83 4.91
C GLN A 319 5.02 13.51 5.56
N PHE A 320 4.65 12.54 4.72
CA PHE A 320 4.36 11.16 5.11
C PHE A 320 5.12 10.23 4.19
N LYS A 321 5.69 9.17 4.75
CA LYS A 321 6.53 8.24 4.01
C LYS A 321 6.24 6.80 4.43
N TYR A 322 5.95 5.95 3.45
CA TYR A 322 5.63 4.53 3.66
C TYR A 322 6.32 3.69 2.61
N LYS A 323 6.55 2.42 2.93
CA LYS A 323 7.03 1.45 1.95
C LYS A 323 6.24 0.16 2.05
N VAL A 324 5.73 -0.30 0.91
CA VAL A 324 5.06 -1.60 0.78
C VAL A 324 6.04 -2.60 0.22
N LEU A 325 6.17 -3.76 0.89
CA LEU A 325 6.93 -4.92 0.40
C LEU A 325 5.92 -6.01 0.02
N ILE A 326 6.13 -6.66 -1.12
CA ILE A 326 5.25 -7.70 -1.65
C ILE A 326 6.11 -8.87 -2.10
N THR A 327 5.99 -10.01 -1.44
CA THR A 327 6.77 -11.22 -1.78
C THR A 327 5.90 -12.43 -2.05
N SER A 328 6.34 -13.26 -2.95
CA SER A 328 5.84 -14.60 -3.26
C SER A 328 6.96 -15.38 -3.96
N PRO A 329 7.14 -16.71 -3.74
CA PRO A 329 6.23 -17.65 -3.05
C PRO A 329 6.59 -17.92 -1.57
N LYS A 330 7.27 -17.04 -0.87
CA LYS A 330 7.68 -17.25 0.53
C LYS A 330 7.26 -16.08 1.41
N HIS A 331 6.84 -16.37 2.64
CA HIS A 331 6.66 -15.34 3.66
C HIS A 331 7.98 -14.70 4.05
N LEU A 332 7.93 -13.41 4.39
CA LEU A 332 9.06 -12.70 4.99
C LEU A 332 9.12 -13.00 6.49
N THR A 333 10.32 -13.27 7.00
CA THR A 333 10.55 -13.34 8.46
C THR A 333 10.60 -11.94 9.06
N ASP A 334 10.34 -11.82 10.37
CA ASP A 334 10.44 -10.53 11.10
C ASP A 334 11.82 -9.91 10.96
N GLN A 335 12.88 -10.73 10.96
CA GLN A 335 14.25 -10.25 10.77
C GLN A 335 14.46 -9.65 9.37
N GLN A 336 13.90 -10.27 8.32
CA GLN A 336 13.99 -9.74 6.94
C GLN A 336 13.22 -8.42 6.82
N ILE A 337 12.02 -8.33 7.41
CA ILE A 337 11.22 -7.11 7.44
C ILE A 337 11.96 -6.00 8.19
N THR A 338 12.50 -6.29 9.37
CA THR A 338 13.24 -5.30 10.18
C THR A 338 14.48 -4.78 9.45
N ARG A 339 15.24 -5.65 8.76
CA ARG A 339 16.37 -5.21 7.91
C ARG A 339 15.92 -4.31 6.75
N ALA A 340 14.80 -4.63 6.12
CA ALA A 340 14.23 -3.79 5.05
C ALA A 340 13.76 -2.44 5.60
N ALA A 341 13.14 -2.42 6.78
CA ALA A 341 12.72 -1.21 7.49
C ALA A 341 13.90 -0.32 7.83
N GLN A 342 14.98 -0.86 8.41
CA GLN A 342 16.21 -0.12 8.74
C GLN A 342 16.82 0.56 7.51
N LYS A 343 16.87 -0.14 6.36
CA LYS A 343 17.33 0.46 5.10
C LYS A 343 16.41 1.59 4.64
N PHE A 344 15.09 1.41 4.77
CA PHE A 344 14.09 2.40 4.40
C PHE A 344 14.16 3.65 5.29
N TRP A 345 14.34 3.51 6.59
CA TRP A 345 14.43 4.62 7.55
C TRP A 345 15.62 5.53 7.31
N ASN A 346 16.68 5.02 6.68
CA ASN A 346 17.86 5.81 6.31
C ASN A 346 17.71 6.53 4.96
N THR A 347 16.57 6.38 4.27
CA THR A 347 16.34 7.07 2.99
C THR A 347 15.85 8.49 3.24
N LYS A 348 16.40 9.47 2.46
CA LYS A 348 15.98 10.88 2.56
C LYS A 348 14.50 11.04 2.17
N SER A 349 13.83 11.97 2.81
CA SER A 349 12.51 12.50 2.39
C SER A 349 12.63 13.25 1.05
N PHE A 350 11.51 13.84 0.57
CA PHE A 350 11.46 14.61 -0.69
C PHE A 350 12.72 15.39 -0.99
#